data_a25f36eaeb62a00596390735da2fe908
#
_entry.id   a25f36eaeb62a00596390735da2fe908
#
_cell.length_a   1.000
_cell.length_b   1.000
_cell.length_c   1.000
_cell.angle_alpha   90.00
_cell.angle_beta   90.00
_cell.angle_gamma   90.00
#
_symmetry.space_group_name_H-M   'P 1'
#
loop_
_entity.id
_entity.type
_entity.pdbx_description
1 polymer ?
#
loop_
_entity_poly.entity_id
_entity_poly.type
_entity_poly.pdbx_seq_one_letter_code
_entity_poly.pdbx_strand_id
1 'polypeptide(L)' 'MEKIELVQKMKCDHEGEEYLIEVFARPDGSHFARTIFSPSDVIISDGISLDEVLLKHQDLLPLAIHSRQMHFPSRTLN' A
#
# COMPACT_ATOMS: atom_id res chain seq x y z
N MET A 1 17.79 2.90 20.66
CA MET A 1 17.13 1.78 20.01
C MET A 1 16.14 2.26 18.97
N GLU A 2 16.22 1.71 17.81
CA GLU A 2 15.37 2.16 16.71
C GLU A 2 13.97 1.60 16.85
N LYS A 3 13.01 2.43 16.47
CA LYS A 3 11.62 2.06 16.63
C LYS A 3 10.81 2.61 15.47
N ILE A 4 10.07 1.72 14.82
CA ILE A 4 9.17 2.08 13.75
C ILE A 4 7.79 2.26 14.34
N GLU A 5 7.14 3.37 14.02
CA GLU A 5 5.86 3.70 14.60
C GLU A 5 4.79 3.85 13.53
N LEU A 6 3.62 3.27 13.78
CA LEU A 6 2.46 3.50 12.94
C LEU A 6 1.94 4.90 13.22
N VAL A 7 1.93 5.76 12.22
CA VAL A 7 1.53 7.15 12.41
C VAL A 7 0.21 7.50 11.75
N GLN A 8 -0.26 6.67 10.81
CA GLN A 8 -1.54 6.95 10.17
C GLN A 8 -2.10 5.70 9.52
N LYS A 9 -3.44 5.59 9.56
CA LYS A 9 -4.17 4.58 8.81
C LYS A 9 -5.22 5.28 7.99
N MET A 10 -5.44 4.79 6.77
CA MET A 10 -6.45 5.38 5.92
C MET A 10 -7.10 4.29 5.08
N LYS A 11 -8.40 4.42 4.89
CA LYS A 11 -9.14 3.46 4.06
C LYS A 11 -9.36 4.05 2.70
N CYS A 12 -9.19 3.24 1.68
CA CYS A 12 -9.42 3.63 0.29
C CYS A 12 -10.40 2.65 -0.33
N ASP A 13 -11.42 3.20 -1.00
CA ASP A 13 -12.35 2.37 -1.76
C ASP A 13 -11.92 2.34 -3.21
N HIS A 14 -11.93 1.16 -3.79
CA HIS A 14 -11.63 1.01 -5.20
C HIS A 14 -12.54 -0.06 -5.76
N GLU A 15 -13.46 0.35 -6.65
CA GLU A 15 -14.39 -0.57 -7.32
C GLU A 15 -15.16 -1.44 -6.32
N GLY A 16 -15.63 -0.83 -5.25
CA GLY A 16 -16.44 -1.53 -4.27
C GLY A 16 -15.68 -2.30 -3.22
N GLU A 17 -14.37 -2.36 -3.32
CA GLU A 17 -13.51 -3.02 -2.33
C GLU A 17 -12.81 -2.00 -1.48
N GLU A 18 -12.66 -2.30 -0.21
CA GLU A 18 -11.99 -1.41 0.73
C GLU A 18 -10.57 -1.90 0.99
N TYR A 19 -9.62 -0.96 0.90
CA TYR A 19 -8.21 -1.26 1.13
C TYR A 19 -7.68 -0.37 2.22
N LEU A 20 -6.74 -0.89 3.01
CA LEU A 20 -6.15 -0.16 4.11
C LEU A 20 -4.74 0.27 3.75
N ILE A 21 -4.44 1.55 3.96
CA ILE A 21 -3.08 2.07 3.85
C ILE A 21 -2.59 2.37 5.25
N GLU A 22 -1.51 1.73 5.65
CA GLU A 22 -0.88 1.99 6.94
C GLU A 22 0.42 2.72 6.68
N VAL A 23 0.63 3.84 7.36
CA VAL A 23 1.85 4.62 7.19
C VAL A 23 2.66 4.56 8.47
N PHE A 24 3.95 4.31 8.31
CA PHE A 24 4.89 4.15 9.40
C PHE A 24 6.01 5.17 9.28
N ALA A 25 6.50 5.63 10.43
CA ALA A 25 7.65 6.51 10.50
C ALA A 25 8.84 5.73 11.03
N ARG A 26 10.01 5.96 10.40
CA ARG A 26 11.26 5.38 10.87
C ARG A 26 12.01 6.41 11.71
N PRO A 27 12.93 5.95 12.57
CA PRO A 27 13.69 6.88 13.42
C PRO A 27 14.48 7.94 12.65
N ASP A 28 14.87 7.65 11.40
CA ASP A 28 15.65 8.60 10.60
C ASP A 28 14.77 9.67 9.94
N GLY A 29 13.46 9.65 10.18
CA GLY A 29 12.55 10.64 9.63
C GLY A 29 11.89 10.23 8.32
N SER A 30 12.33 9.15 7.71
CA SER A 30 11.66 8.66 6.52
C SER A 30 10.39 7.92 6.89
N HIS A 31 9.57 7.66 5.88
CA HIS A 31 8.28 7.01 6.08
C HIS A 31 8.09 5.90 5.06
N PHE A 32 7.22 4.96 5.38
CA PHE A 32 6.78 4.01 4.36
C PHE A 32 5.30 3.70 4.58
N ALA A 33 4.64 3.35 3.49
CA ALA A 33 3.23 2.97 3.52
C ALA A 33 3.09 1.54 3.06
N ARG A 34 2.09 0.86 3.60
CA ARG A 34 1.89 -0.55 3.35
C ARG A 34 0.43 -0.85 3.13
N THR A 35 0.14 -1.71 2.15
CA THR A 35 -1.18 -2.32 2.00
C THR A 35 -1.00 -3.82 1.89
N ILE A 36 -1.72 -4.56 2.73
CA ILE A 36 -1.66 -6.01 2.76
C ILE A 36 -2.88 -6.55 2.02
N PHE A 37 -2.65 -7.22 0.89
CA PHE A 37 -3.73 -7.86 0.15
C PHE A 37 -3.99 -9.26 0.68
N SER A 38 -2.94 -9.93 1.10
CA SER A 38 -3.01 -11.24 1.73
C SER A 38 -1.72 -11.42 2.52
N PRO A 39 -1.63 -12.47 3.35
CA PRO A 39 -0.41 -12.66 4.14
C PRO A 39 0.87 -12.72 3.30
N SER A 40 0.77 -13.15 2.06
CA SER A 40 1.95 -13.26 1.21
C SER A 40 1.97 -12.22 0.09
N ASP A 41 1.09 -11.23 0.13
CA ASP A 41 0.99 -10.25 -0.95
C ASP A 41 0.82 -8.86 -0.36
N VAL A 42 1.92 -8.13 -0.29
CA VAL A 42 2.00 -6.82 0.34
C VAL A 42 2.69 -5.86 -0.60
N ILE A 43 2.20 -4.62 -0.68
CA ILE A 43 2.93 -3.58 -1.41
C ILE A 43 3.40 -2.54 -0.41
N ILE A 44 4.57 -1.97 -0.68
CA ILE A 44 5.20 -0.98 0.18
C ILE A 44 5.73 0.16 -0.67
N SER A 45 5.47 1.38 -0.20
CA SER A 45 6.00 2.61 -0.81
C SER A 45 6.87 3.31 0.20
N ASP A 46 7.97 3.89 -0.24
CA ASP A 46 8.89 4.64 0.62
C ASP A 46 8.89 6.11 0.26
N GLY A 47 9.11 6.96 1.24
CA GLY A 47 9.20 8.39 1.02
C GLY A 47 9.91 9.07 2.18
N ILE A 48 10.26 10.34 1.98
CA ILE A 48 10.95 11.11 3.00
C ILE A 48 9.98 11.82 3.94
N SER A 49 8.69 11.88 3.58
CA SER A 49 7.69 12.52 4.42
C SER A 49 6.39 11.74 4.35
N LEU A 50 5.50 12.03 5.30
CA LEU A 50 4.17 11.43 5.32
C LEU A 50 3.39 11.76 4.05
N ASP A 51 3.43 13.04 3.65
CA ASP A 51 2.67 13.46 2.46
C ASP A 51 3.19 12.79 1.21
N GLU A 52 4.50 12.70 1.06
CA GLU A 52 5.08 12.09 -0.12
C GLU A 52 4.71 10.62 -0.22
N VAL A 53 4.84 9.89 0.88
CA VAL A 53 4.58 8.45 0.83
C VAL A 53 3.10 8.17 0.61
N LEU A 54 2.22 9.01 1.16
CA LEU A 54 0.79 8.84 0.93
C LEU A 54 0.44 9.05 -0.54
N LEU A 55 0.98 10.10 -1.15
CA LEU A 55 0.71 10.36 -2.57
C LEU A 55 1.22 9.21 -3.43
N LYS A 56 2.42 8.75 -3.16
CA LYS A 56 2.99 7.64 -3.92
C LYS A 56 2.15 6.39 -3.80
N HIS A 57 1.75 6.08 -2.58
CA HIS A 57 1.01 4.85 -2.34
C HIS A 57 -0.39 4.92 -2.93
N GLN A 58 -1.04 6.08 -2.84
CA GLN A 58 -2.36 6.28 -3.42
C GLN A 58 -2.32 6.15 -4.94
N ASP A 59 -1.24 6.61 -5.57
CA ASP A 59 -1.08 6.46 -7.01
C ASP A 59 -0.77 5.01 -7.39
N LEU A 60 0.00 4.33 -6.58
CA LEU A 60 0.38 2.95 -6.85
C LEU A 60 -0.77 1.97 -6.66
N LEU A 61 -1.63 2.23 -5.68
CA LEU A 61 -2.63 1.26 -5.26
C LEU A 61 -3.58 0.82 -6.39
N PRO A 62 -4.17 1.74 -7.17
CA PRO A 62 -5.04 1.32 -8.27
C PRO A 62 -4.30 0.47 -9.29
N LEU A 63 -3.05 0.79 -9.58
CA LEU A 63 -2.26 0.02 -10.53
C LEU A 63 -1.98 -1.38 -10.00
N ALA A 64 -1.67 -1.48 -8.71
CA ALA A 64 -1.40 -2.76 -8.08
C ALA A 64 -2.65 -3.64 -8.07
N ILE A 65 -3.80 -3.03 -7.77
CA ILE A 65 -5.07 -3.75 -7.78
C ILE A 65 -5.40 -4.25 -9.18
N HIS A 66 -5.25 -3.37 -10.17
CA HIS A 66 -5.55 -3.70 -11.55
C HIS A 66 -4.66 -4.84 -12.04
N SER A 67 -3.40 -4.79 -11.69
CA SER A 67 -2.45 -5.84 -12.08
C SER A 67 -2.90 -7.21 -11.56
N ARG A 68 -3.40 -7.26 -10.34
CA ARG A 68 -3.86 -8.50 -9.75
C ARG A 68 -5.15 -9.00 -10.41
N GLN A 69 -6.02 -8.08 -10.77
CA GLN A 69 -7.26 -8.44 -11.45
C GLN A 69 -6.98 -9.01 -12.84
N MET A 70 -6.05 -8.42 -13.54
CA MET A 70 -5.68 -8.90 -14.87
C MET A 70 -5.08 -10.29 -14.81
N HIS A 71 -4.35 -10.57 -13.77
CA HIS A 71 -3.65 -11.83 -13.65
C HIS A 71 -4.63 -13.00 -13.52
N PHE A 72 -5.66 -12.84 -12.70
CA PHE A 72 -6.62 -13.91 -12.44
C PHE A 72 -7.40 -14.31 -13.68
N PRO A 73 -7.97 -13.38 -14.45
CA PRO A 73 -8.76 -13.79 -15.61
C PRO A 73 -7.95 -14.60 -16.60
N SER A 74 -6.68 -14.26 -16.80
CA SER A 74 -5.90 -14.99 -17.80
C SER A 74 -5.70 -16.45 -17.40
N ARG A 75 -5.68 -16.76 -16.11
CA ARG A 75 -5.53 -18.13 -15.68
C ARG A 75 -6.82 -18.94 -15.77
N THR A 76 -7.92 -18.27 -15.54
CA THR A 76 -9.19 -18.99 -15.54
C THR A 76 -9.69 -19.32 -16.93
N LEU A 77 -9.15 -18.67 -17.93
CA LEU A 77 -9.55 -18.90 -19.31
C LEU A 77 -9.00 -20.21 -19.88
N ASN A 78 -8.09 -20.79 -19.20
CA ASN A 78 -7.50 -22.05 -19.68
C ASN A 78 -8.15 -23.29 -19.08
#